data_00ec498f375d9e0723f0a0592303e723
#
_entry.id   00ec498f375d9e0723f0a0592303e723
#
_cell.length_a   1.000
_cell.length_b   1.000
_cell.length_c   1.000
_cell.angle_alpha   90.00
_cell.angle_beta   90.00
_cell.angle_gamma   90.00
#
_symmetry.space_group_name_H-M   'P 1'
#
loop_
_entity.id
_entity.type
_entity.pdbx_description
1 polymer ?
#
loop_
_entity_poly.entity_id
_entity_poly.type
_entity_poly.pdbx_seq_one_letter_code
_entity_poly.pdbx_strand_id
1 'polypeptide(L)'
;IDLAKLEANCRILNYVQEEAGCKVLLAQKAYSLYKTYPLISQYLSGTTASGLYEAKLAREEFPGEVHVFAPAFKDADLEELLEITDHIVFNSERQLRKHGARCRDAGVSVGLRLNPQCSTQGDHALYDPCAPGSRFGVTSDKIPSDLLDLVDGLHFHTLCEQGADDLQTTLKA
;
A
#
# COMPACT_ATOMS: atom_id res chain seq x y z
N ILE A 1 -13.62 -18.54 -13.35
CA ILE A 1 -12.26 -18.56 -12.77
C ILE A 1 -11.89 -19.98 -12.47
N ASP A 2 -10.67 -20.36 -12.86
CA ASP A 2 -10.07 -21.65 -12.51
C ASP A 2 -9.42 -21.54 -11.13
N LEU A 3 -10.05 -22.13 -10.12
CA LEU A 3 -9.57 -22.04 -8.74
C LEU A 3 -8.23 -22.76 -8.53
N ALA A 4 -7.98 -23.85 -9.26
CA ALA A 4 -6.72 -24.59 -9.14
C ALA A 4 -5.52 -23.75 -9.63
N LYS A 5 -5.72 -22.98 -10.73
CA LYS A 5 -4.70 -22.05 -11.21
C LYS A 5 -4.51 -20.85 -10.29
N LEU A 6 -5.61 -20.34 -9.72
CA LEU A 6 -5.55 -19.28 -8.73
C LEU A 6 -4.76 -19.73 -7.49
N GLU A 7 -5.06 -20.92 -6.99
CA GLU A 7 -4.33 -21.50 -5.86
C GLU A 7 -2.85 -21.71 -6.17
N ALA A 8 -2.51 -22.22 -7.34
CA ALA A 8 -1.12 -22.39 -7.77
C ALA A 8 -0.35 -21.06 -7.77
N ASN A 9 -0.98 -19.96 -8.22
CA ASN A 9 -0.39 -18.64 -8.17
C ASN A 9 -0.22 -18.15 -6.71
N CYS A 10 -1.22 -18.37 -5.84
CA CYS A 10 -1.13 -18.01 -4.43
C CYS A 10 0.00 -18.76 -3.70
N ARG A 11 0.23 -20.02 -4.03
CA ARG A 11 1.36 -20.81 -3.48
C ARG A 11 2.72 -20.23 -3.86
N ILE A 12 2.88 -19.69 -5.08
CA ILE A 12 4.11 -19.01 -5.49
C ILE A 12 4.32 -17.74 -4.65
N LEU A 13 3.27 -16.95 -4.44
CA LEU A 13 3.35 -15.73 -3.62
C LEU A 13 3.64 -16.06 -2.15
N ASN A 14 3.05 -17.12 -1.62
CA ASN A 14 3.35 -17.58 -0.26
C ASN A 14 4.81 -18.02 -0.12
N TYR A 15 5.33 -18.76 -1.09
CA TYR A 15 6.75 -19.12 -1.12
C TYR A 15 7.66 -17.88 -1.06
N VAL A 16 7.30 -16.82 -1.81
CA VAL A 16 8.05 -15.55 -1.75
C VAL A 16 7.99 -14.92 -0.36
N GLN A 17 6.83 -14.94 0.31
CA GLN A 17 6.69 -14.43 1.69
C GLN A 17 7.65 -15.15 2.64
N GLU A 18 7.66 -16.47 2.57
CA GLU A 18 8.48 -17.32 3.45
C GLU A 18 9.97 -17.11 3.22
N GLU A 19 10.41 -17.13 1.95
CA GLU A 19 11.83 -16.99 1.60
C GLU A 19 12.38 -15.58 1.84
N ALA A 20 11.58 -14.54 1.57
CA ALA A 20 12.01 -13.15 1.70
C ALA A 20 11.72 -12.55 3.09
N GLY A 21 10.97 -13.25 3.95
CA GLY A 21 10.54 -12.71 5.24
C GLY A 21 9.67 -11.46 5.12
N CYS A 22 8.85 -11.38 4.06
CA CYS A 22 7.95 -10.26 3.81
C CYS A 22 6.49 -10.70 3.82
N LYS A 23 5.56 -9.74 3.76
CA LYS A 23 4.13 -9.99 3.58
C LYS A 23 3.71 -9.63 2.16
N VAL A 24 2.90 -10.47 1.53
CA VAL A 24 2.25 -10.17 0.26
C VAL A 24 0.78 -9.86 0.50
N LEU A 25 0.32 -8.73 -0.02
CA LEU A 25 -1.04 -8.27 0.13
C LEU A 25 -1.78 -8.30 -1.21
N LEU A 26 -3.06 -8.67 -1.17
CA LEU A 26 -3.93 -8.61 -2.33
C LEU A 26 -4.33 -7.16 -2.62
N ALA A 27 -3.97 -6.63 -3.78
CA ALA A 27 -4.40 -5.31 -4.23
C ALA A 27 -5.83 -5.37 -4.79
N GLN A 28 -6.81 -4.92 -4.00
CA GLN A 28 -8.24 -5.01 -4.37
C GLN A 28 -8.58 -4.22 -5.63
N LYS A 29 -7.91 -3.09 -5.88
CA LYS A 29 -8.11 -2.32 -7.13
C LYS A 29 -7.81 -3.14 -8.40
N ALA A 30 -6.94 -4.14 -8.31
CA ALA A 30 -6.60 -5.03 -9.41
C ALA A 30 -7.48 -6.28 -9.42
N TYR A 31 -7.89 -6.76 -8.25
CA TYR A 31 -8.66 -7.98 -8.12
C TYR A 31 -9.52 -7.95 -6.85
N SER A 32 -10.83 -7.79 -7.01
CA SER A 32 -11.80 -7.72 -5.90
C SER A 32 -12.93 -8.75 -6.00
N LEU A 33 -12.66 -9.91 -6.62
CA LEU A 33 -13.60 -11.01 -6.64
C LEU A 33 -13.65 -11.71 -5.27
N TYR A 34 -14.37 -11.12 -4.33
CA TYR A 34 -14.40 -11.50 -2.92
C TYR A 34 -14.82 -12.96 -2.68
N LYS A 35 -15.59 -13.59 -3.56
CA LYS A 35 -15.93 -15.02 -3.47
C LYS A 35 -14.70 -15.95 -3.51
N THR A 36 -13.54 -15.45 -3.94
CA THR A 36 -12.28 -16.20 -3.91
C THR A 36 -11.39 -15.85 -2.72
N TYR A 37 -11.76 -14.86 -1.91
CA TYR A 37 -10.97 -14.43 -0.75
C TYR A 37 -10.74 -15.55 0.27
N PRO A 38 -11.69 -16.45 0.56
CA PRO A 38 -11.42 -17.59 1.46
C PRO A 38 -10.30 -18.54 0.98
N LEU A 39 -10.07 -18.62 -0.33
CA LEU A 39 -8.94 -19.36 -0.88
C LEU A 39 -7.64 -18.54 -0.78
N ILE A 40 -7.68 -17.28 -1.21
CA ILE A 40 -6.50 -16.40 -1.27
C ILE A 40 -5.93 -16.15 0.13
N SER A 41 -6.80 -15.98 1.14
CA SER A 41 -6.41 -15.70 2.51
C SER A 41 -5.69 -16.84 3.23
N GLN A 42 -5.68 -18.03 2.65
CA GLN A 42 -4.87 -19.15 3.14
C GLN A 42 -3.37 -18.96 2.82
N TYR A 43 -3.06 -18.08 1.90
CA TYR A 43 -1.71 -17.89 1.36
C TYR A 43 -1.19 -16.46 1.54
N LEU A 44 -2.02 -15.45 1.44
CA LEU A 44 -1.61 -14.04 1.53
C LEU A 44 -1.93 -13.45 2.91
N SER A 45 -1.09 -12.51 3.35
CA SER A 45 -1.16 -11.95 4.71
C SER A 45 -2.30 -10.94 4.91
N GLY A 46 -2.85 -10.39 3.84
CA GLY A 46 -3.88 -9.37 3.94
C GLY A 46 -4.21 -8.74 2.58
N THR A 47 -4.81 -7.57 2.64
CA THR A 47 -5.24 -6.81 1.47
C THR A 47 -4.69 -5.38 1.49
N THR A 48 -4.65 -4.75 0.32
CA THR A 48 -4.46 -3.30 0.21
C THR A 48 -5.65 -2.67 -0.51
N ALA A 49 -6.19 -1.62 0.10
CA ALA A 49 -7.37 -0.89 -0.34
C ALA A 49 -6.98 0.52 -0.82
N SER A 50 -7.70 1.01 -1.83
CA SER A 50 -7.54 2.37 -2.38
C SER A 50 -8.53 3.39 -1.78
N GLY A 51 -9.32 2.97 -0.79
CA GLY A 51 -10.29 3.80 -0.10
C GLY A 51 -11.23 3.00 0.80
N LEU A 52 -12.19 3.69 1.41
CA LEU A 52 -13.07 3.16 2.44
C LEU A 52 -13.85 1.90 2.01
N TYR A 53 -14.41 1.89 0.82
CA TYR A 53 -15.28 0.78 0.41
C TYR A 53 -14.50 -0.52 0.15
N GLU A 54 -13.29 -0.41 -0.39
CA GLU A 54 -12.39 -1.58 -0.50
C GLU A 54 -11.94 -2.05 0.89
N ALA A 55 -11.64 -1.12 1.81
CA ALA A 55 -11.28 -1.48 3.18
C ALA A 55 -12.42 -2.20 3.92
N LYS A 56 -13.67 -1.75 3.75
CA LYS A 56 -14.85 -2.43 4.27
C LYS A 56 -14.98 -3.84 3.71
N LEU A 57 -14.89 -3.99 2.38
CA LEU A 57 -14.92 -5.30 1.73
C LEU A 57 -13.82 -6.22 2.26
N ALA A 58 -12.62 -5.69 2.44
CA ALA A 58 -11.50 -6.43 3.02
C ALA A 58 -11.82 -6.92 4.43
N ARG A 59 -12.23 -6.02 5.30
CA ARG A 59 -12.51 -6.33 6.70
C ARG A 59 -13.66 -7.35 6.85
N GLU A 60 -14.63 -7.31 5.96
CA GLU A 60 -15.79 -8.22 5.98
C GLU A 60 -15.47 -9.60 5.41
N GLU A 61 -14.66 -9.68 4.35
CA GLU A 61 -14.56 -10.88 3.52
C GLU A 61 -13.15 -11.52 3.53
N PHE A 62 -12.12 -10.81 4.02
CA PHE A 62 -10.74 -11.32 4.01
C PHE A 62 -10.16 -11.37 5.43
N PRO A 63 -9.93 -12.55 6.00
CA PRO A 63 -9.23 -12.68 7.29
C PRO A 63 -7.74 -12.35 7.10
N GLY A 64 -7.30 -11.19 7.62
CA GLY A 64 -5.91 -10.74 7.52
C GLY A 64 -5.79 -9.23 7.70
N GLU A 65 -4.62 -8.71 7.43
CA GLU A 65 -4.35 -7.28 7.57
C GLU A 65 -5.05 -6.46 6.48
N VAL A 66 -5.55 -5.29 6.85
CA VAL A 66 -6.15 -4.30 5.94
C VAL A 66 -5.25 -3.08 5.89
N HIS A 67 -4.57 -2.90 4.78
CA HIS A 67 -3.74 -1.74 4.49
C HIS A 67 -4.48 -0.78 3.59
N VAL A 68 -4.36 0.52 3.83
CA VAL A 68 -5.03 1.52 2.99
C VAL A 68 -4.05 2.59 2.53
N PHE A 69 -4.05 2.85 1.24
CA PHE A 69 -3.41 4.01 0.64
C PHE A 69 -4.36 4.71 -0.32
N ALA A 70 -4.54 6.01 -0.12
CA ALA A 70 -5.19 6.90 -1.09
C ALA A 70 -4.41 8.22 -1.18
N PRO A 71 -4.34 8.86 -2.38
CA PRO A 71 -3.69 10.16 -2.51
C PRO A 71 -4.34 11.24 -1.66
N ALA A 72 -5.62 11.08 -1.33
CA ALA A 72 -6.37 11.95 -0.44
C ALA A 72 -7.43 11.16 0.32
N PHE A 73 -7.64 11.52 1.58
CA PHE A 73 -8.71 10.99 2.43
C PHE A 73 -9.72 12.10 2.72
N LYS A 74 -11.00 11.77 2.67
CA LYS A 74 -12.05 12.62 3.26
C LYS A 74 -12.02 12.42 4.77
N ASP A 75 -12.27 13.48 5.54
CA ASP A 75 -12.27 13.41 7.00
C ASP A 75 -13.32 12.42 7.52
N ALA A 76 -14.49 12.37 6.89
CA ALA A 76 -15.55 11.43 7.25
C ALA A 76 -15.16 9.96 6.97
N ASP A 77 -14.47 9.70 5.87
CA ASP A 77 -14.00 8.33 5.55
C ASP A 77 -12.93 7.86 6.53
N LEU A 78 -12.10 8.79 7.03
CA LEU A 78 -11.02 8.46 7.95
C LEU A 78 -11.53 7.92 9.28
N GLU A 79 -12.64 8.45 9.82
CA GLU A 79 -13.22 7.96 11.07
C GLU A 79 -13.54 6.46 10.97
N GLU A 80 -14.21 6.07 9.88
CA GLU A 80 -14.55 4.67 9.67
C GLU A 80 -13.31 3.82 9.35
N LEU A 81 -12.32 4.37 8.63
CA LEU A 81 -11.08 3.67 8.33
C LEU A 81 -10.28 3.33 9.59
N LEU A 82 -10.25 4.21 10.60
CA LEU A 82 -9.55 3.97 11.87
C LEU A 82 -10.10 2.76 12.65
N GLU A 83 -11.35 2.39 12.42
CA GLU A 83 -11.97 1.23 13.07
C GLU A 83 -11.69 -0.09 12.39
N ILE A 84 -11.34 -0.06 11.09
CA ILE A 84 -11.31 -1.26 10.24
C ILE A 84 -9.97 -1.53 9.57
N THR A 85 -8.96 -0.66 9.77
CA THR A 85 -7.65 -0.81 9.12
C THR A 85 -6.54 -1.07 10.14
N ASP A 86 -5.53 -1.80 9.69
CA ASP A 86 -4.32 -2.06 10.49
C ASP A 86 -3.20 -1.07 10.13
N HIS A 87 -3.17 -0.61 8.86
CA HIS A 87 -2.16 0.31 8.35
C HIS A 87 -2.77 1.35 7.43
N ILE A 88 -2.42 2.63 7.63
CA ILE A 88 -2.79 3.74 6.75
C ILE A 88 -1.54 4.44 6.25
N VAL A 89 -1.45 4.63 4.94
CA VAL A 89 -0.35 5.36 4.30
C VAL A 89 -0.82 6.73 3.84
N PHE A 90 -0.16 7.79 4.32
CA PHE A 90 -0.42 9.15 3.88
C PHE A 90 0.46 9.54 2.70
N ASN A 91 -0.13 10.29 1.78
CA ASN A 91 0.54 10.73 0.55
C ASN A 91 1.36 12.02 0.75
N SER A 92 1.12 12.76 1.82
CA SER A 92 1.75 14.06 2.04
C SER A 92 1.98 14.37 3.51
N GLU A 93 2.96 15.24 3.78
CA GLU A 93 3.20 15.82 5.09
C GLU A 93 1.93 16.42 5.71
N ARG A 94 1.16 17.16 4.92
CA ARG A 94 -0.08 17.80 5.39
C ARG A 94 -1.08 16.79 5.95
N GLN A 95 -1.24 15.65 5.28
CA GLN A 95 -2.13 14.58 5.77
C GLN A 95 -1.57 13.95 7.04
N LEU A 96 -0.26 13.68 7.07
CA LEU A 96 0.40 13.12 8.24
C LEU A 96 0.26 14.03 9.47
N ARG A 97 0.50 15.34 9.32
CA ARG A 97 0.28 16.31 10.41
C ARG A 97 -1.16 16.36 10.90
N LYS A 98 -2.10 16.26 9.97
CA LYS A 98 -3.52 16.37 10.30
C LYS A 98 -4.05 15.11 10.99
N HIS A 99 -3.59 13.95 10.62
CA HIS A 99 -4.25 12.68 10.95
C HIS A 99 -3.34 11.67 11.67
N GLY A 100 -2.02 11.80 11.58
CA GLY A 100 -1.07 10.79 12.07
C GLY A 100 -1.23 10.46 13.55
N ALA A 101 -1.35 11.49 14.41
CA ALA A 101 -1.55 11.27 15.85
C ALA A 101 -2.83 10.49 16.14
N ARG A 102 -3.92 10.81 15.45
CA ARG A 102 -5.22 10.11 15.61
C ARG A 102 -5.14 8.64 15.19
N CYS A 103 -4.40 8.33 14.12
CA CYS A 103 -4.17 6.95 13.72
C CYS A 103 -3.43 6.18 14.81
N ARG A 104 -2.38 6.75 15.37
CA ARG A 104 -1.61 6.13 16.46
C ARG A 104 -2.45 5.94 17.73
N ASP A 105 -3.25 6.92 18.11
CA ASP A 105 -4.17 6.84 19.25
C ASP A 105 -5.21 5.71 19.06
N ALA A 106 -5.60 5.45 17.80
CA ALA A 106 -6.47 4.34 17.42
C ALA A 106 -5.74 3.00 17.28
N GLY A 107 -4.41 2.96 17.45
CA GLY A 107 -3.61 1.75 17.29
C GLY A 107 -3.35 1.36 15.82
N VAL A 108 -3.58 2.27 14.88
CA VAL A 108 -3.37 2.06 13.44
C VAL A 108 -1.95 2.48 13.08
N SER A 109 -1.19 1.59 12.43
CA SER A 109 0.16 1.87 11.96
C SER A 109 0.14 2.91 10.82
N VAL A 110 1.08 3.84 10.88
CA VAL A 110 1.14 5.00 9.99
C VAL A 110 2.31 4.89 9.03
N GLY A 111 2.01 4.91 7.74
CA GLY A 111 3.01 4.98 6.68
C GLY A 111 3.05 6.36 6.00
N LEU A 112 4.21 6.70 5.45
CA LEU A 112 4.37 7.87 4.58
C LEU A 112 4.83 7.43 3.19
N ARG A 113 4.11 7.86 2.15
CA ARG A 113 4.53 7.61 0.77
C ARG A 113 5.68 8.52 0.39
N LEU A 114 6.77 7.91 -0.06
CA LEU A 114 7.92 8.59 -0.64
C LEU A 114 7.83 8.64 -2.16
N ASN A 115 8.31 9.74 -2.72
CA ASN A 115 8.70 9.83 -4.10
C ASN A 115 10.24 9.79 -4.15
N PRO A 116 10.86 8.68 -4.56
CA PRO A 116 12.32 8.56 -4.60
C PRO A 116 12.95 9.35 -5.74
N GLN A 117 12.14 10.03 -6.57
CA GLN A 117 12.60 10.77 -7.75
C GLN A 117 13.43 9.91 -8.72
N CYS A 118 13.21 8.60 -8.67
CA CYS A 118 13.84 7.61 -9.51
C CYS A 118 12.77 6.95 -10.39
N SER A 119 12.83 7.21 -11.69
CA SER A 119 11.93 6.61 -12.66
C SER A 119 12.66 5.55 -13.47
N THR A 120 12.01 4.40 -13.62
CA THR A 120 12.42 3.31 -14.52
C THR A 120 11.36 3.07 -15.60
N GLN A 121 10.39 3.99 -15.78
CA GLN A 121 9.25 3.86 -16.70
C GLN A 121 9.60 4.05 -18.18
N GLY A 122 10.84 4.44 -18.51
CA GLY A 122 11.25 4.68 -19.89
C GLY A 122 10.39 5.76 -20.57
N ASP A 123 9.83 5.44 -21.74
CA ASP A 123 9.04 6.39 -22.53
C ASP A 123 7.59 6.57 -22.04
N HIS A 124 7.20 5.94 -20.94
CA HIS A 124 5.83 6.00 -20.40
C HIS A 124 5.61 7.12 -19.37
N ALA A 125 6.03 8.33 -19.69
CA ALA A 125 5.95 9.49 -18.79
C ALA A 125 4.54 9.76 -18.20
N LEU A 126 3.48 9.36 -18.90
CA LEU A 126 2.11 9.50 -18.42
C LEU A 126 1.83 8.67 -17.16
N TYR A 127 2.49 7.54 -17.01
CA TYR A 127 2.32 6.61 -15.89
C TYR A 127 3.44 6.72 -14.85
N ASP A 128 4.36 7.68 -15.03
CA ASP A 128 5.49 7.86 -14.14
C ASP A 128 5.11 8.65 -12.87
N PRO A 129 5.01 7.99 -11.71
CA PRO A 129 4.72 8.68 -10.46
C PRO A 129 5.88 9.52 -9.94
N CYS A 130 7.08 9.38 -10.52
CA CYS A 130 8.28 10.14 -10.17
C CYS A 130 8.57 11.30 -11.13
N ALA A 131 7.71 11.53 -12.15
CA ALA A 131 7.89 12.62 -13.08
C ALA A 131 7.93 13.99 -12.39
N PRO A 132 8.66 14.98 -12.93
CA PRO A 132 8.66 16.33 -12.40
C PRO A 132 7.23 16.89 -12.26
N GLY A 133 6.90 17.42 -11.08
CA GLY A 133 5.56 17.92 -10.78
C GLY A 133 4.56 16.84 -10.34
N SER A 134 4.99 15.59 -10.17
CA SER A 134 4.14 14.55 -9.60
C SER A 134 3.66 14.95 -8.20
N ARG A 135 2.38 14.68 -7.93
CA ARG A 135 1.73 14.88 -6.63
C ARG A 135 1.75 13.64 -5.73
N PHE A 136 2.43 12.58 -6.17
CA PHE A 136 2.46 11.30 -5.46
C PHE A 136 3.69 11.19 -4.56
N GLY A 137 3.43 11.21 -3.26
CA GLY A 137 4.46 11.05 -2.24
C GLY A 137 5.22 12.34 -1.93
N VAL A 138 6.03 12.26 -0.90
CA VAL A 138 6.93 13.32 -0.42
C VAL A 138 8.34 12.99 -0.88
N THR A 139 9.08 13.97 -1.38
CA THR A 139 10.51 13.79 -1.72
C THR A 139 11.34 13.76 -0.43
N SER A 140 12.46 13.04 -0.42
CA SER A 140 13.27 12.80 0.79
C SER A 140 13.76 14.09 1.45
N ASP A 141 14.05 15.13 0.66
CA ASP A 141 14.47 16.45 1.13
C ASP A 141 13.35 17.26 1.83
N LYS A 142 12.11 16.81 1.70
CA LYS A 142 10.92 17.47 2.27
C LYS A 142 10.27 16.70 3.41
N ILE A 143 10.89 15.65 3.90
CA ILE A 143 10.39 14.94 5.08
C ILE A 143 10.76 15.73 6.32
N PRO A 144 9.79 16.29 7.06
CA PRO A 144 10.10 17.02 8.28
C PRO A 144 10.55 16.06 9.38
N SER A 145 11.68 16.38 10.01
CA SER A 145 12.25 15.53 11.06
C SER A 145 11.32 15.37 12.27
N ASP A 146 10.49 16.38 12.53
CA ASP A 146 9.50 16.37 13.62
C ASP A 146 8.30 15.42 13.38
N LEU A 147 8.14 14.92 12.17
CA LEU A 147 7.09 13.96 11.83
C LEU A 147 7.58 12.51 11.79
N LEU A 148 8.87 12.27 11.84
CA LEU A 148 9.40 10.90 11.76
C LEU A 148 8.91 10.03 12.92
N ASP A 149 8.70 10.61 14.09
CA ASP A 149 8.14 9.91 15.26
C ASP A 149 6.69 9.44 15.06
N LEU A 150 5.99 9.98 14.06
CA LEU A 150 4.63 9.56 13.70
C LEU A 150 4.60 8.46 12.65
N VAL A 151 5.74 8.10 12.06
CA VAL A 151 5.81 7.19 10.92
C VAL A 151 6.40 5.85 11.35
N ASP A 152 5.63 4.79 11.18
CA ASP A 152 6.07 3.41 11.46
C ASP A 152 6.69 2.76 10.22
N GLY A 153 6.40 3.27 9.01
CA GLY A 153 6.91 2.70 7.77
C GLY A 153 6.90 3.66 6.59
N LEU A 154 7.73 3.34 5.61
CA LEU A 154 7.81 4.07 4.36
C LEU A 154 7.15 3.26 3.24
N HIS A 155 6.47 3.95 2.35
CA HIS A 155 5.83 3.36 1.18
C HIS A 155 6.31 4.05 -0.09
N PHE A 156 6.59 3.30 -1.11
CA PHE A 156 6.78 3.83 -2.47
C PHE A 156 5.97 3.02 -3.48
N HIS A 157 5.57 3.66 -4.57
CA HIS A 157 4.86 3.01 -5.66
C HIS A 157 5.37 3.64 -6.96
N THR A 158 6.42 3.08 -7.51
CA THR A 158 7.15 3.59 -8.66
C THR A 158 7.19 2.60 -9.81
N LEU A 159 6.82 1.34 -9.53
CA LEU A 159 6.89 0.24 -10.48
C LEU A 159 5.50 -0.09 -11.02
N CYS A 160 5.38 -0.23 -12.32
CA CYS A 160 4.20 -0.71 -13.00
C CYS A 160 4.65 -1.61 -14.17
N GLU A 161 4.31 -2.90 -14.09
CA GLU A 161 4.69 -3.92 -15.08
C GLU A 161 6.21 -4.03 -15.30
N GLN A 162 7.01 -3.83 -14.25
CA GLN A 162 8.47 -3.83 -14.27
C GLN A 162 9.06 -4.99 -13.49
N GLY A 163 10.33 -5.26 -13.72
CA GLY A 163 11.05 -6.40 -13.17
C GLY A 163 11.86 -6.13 -11.90
N ALA A 164 12.62 -7.12 -11.48
CA ALA A 164 13.47 -7.05 -10.29
C ALA A 164 14.60 -6.03 -10.41
N ASP A 165 15.15 -5.81 -11.59
CA ASP A 165 16.23 -4.85 -11.83
C ASP A 165 15.75 -3.41 -11.62
N ASP A 166 14.50 -3.12 -12.01
CA ASP A 166 13.85 -1.84 -11.78
C ASP A 166 13.62 -1.60 -10.28
N LEU A 167 13.17 -2.64 -9.56
CA LEU A 167 13.04 -2.58 -8.11
C LEU A 167 14.41 -2.33 -7.44
N GLN A 168 15.44 -3.05 -7.84
CA GLN A 168 16.80 -2.86 -7.31
C GLN A 168 17.31 -1.45 -7.56
N THR A 169 17.04 -0.88 -8.73
CA THR A 169 17.39 0.50 -9.08
C THR A 169 16.68 1.49 -8.17
N THR A 170 15.37 1.31 -7.99
CA THR A 170 14.55 2.17 -7.12
C THR A 170 14.99 2.11 -5.65
N LEU A 171 15.38 0.93 -5.15
CA LEU A 171 15.82 0.76 -3.76
C LEU A 171 17.19 1.38 -3.45
N LYS A 172 17.97 1.72 -4.47
CA LYS A 172 19.27 2.40 -4.32
C LYS A 172 19.14 3.93 -4.32
N ALA A 173 17.99 4.45 -4.74
CA ALA A 173 17.72 5.88 -4.81
C ALA A 173 17.21 6.42 -3.47
#